data_4ec699880c77e5db445f5c99e433a3a3
#
_entry.id   4ec699880c77e5db445f5c99e433a3a3
#
_cell.length_a   1.000
_cell.length_b   1.000
_cell.length_c   1.000
_cell.angle_alpha   90.00
_cell.angle_beta   90.00
_cell.angle_gamma   90.00
#
_symmetry.space_group_name_H-M   'P 1'
#
loop_
_entity.id
_entity.type
_entity.pdbx_description
1 polymer ?
#
loop_
_entity_poly.entity_id
_entity_poly.type
_entity_poly.pdbx_seq_one_letter_code
_entity_poly.pdbx_strand_id
1 'polypeptide(L)'
;MSTVEELTDIVGKGHIITSPAKSLRYRKGYRSGQGSALAVVLPGNLMELWQVLKVLHDNNTIIIMQASNTSLTEGSIPAPGYDRDCVVVNGTRIKGVQLINGGDEVLAFPGTTLFKLENALKPINREPHSVIGSSNLGASVIGGINNNSGGALIQRGPAYTELSLYAQIDENDELHLVNHLGKIGRAHV
;
A
#
# COMPACT_ATOMS: atom_id res chain seq x y z
N MET A 1 -8.43 26.37 0.00
CA MET A 1 -9.11 25.09 0.33
C MET A 1 -8.26 24.40 1.36
N SER A 2 -8.83 23.74 2.35
CA SER A 2 -8.02 22.96 3.30
C SER A 2 -7.60 21.65 2.68
N THR A 3 -6.48 21.07 3.12
CA THR A 3 -6.01 19.75 2.66
C THR A 3 -7.12 18.69 2.74
N VAL A 4 -7.94 18.71 3.80
CA VAL A 4 -9.06 17.78 3.96
C VAL A 4 -10.16 17.99 2.90
N GLU A 5 -10.45 19.22 2.51
CA GLU A 5 -11.43 19.52 1.44
C GLU A 5 -10.91 19.03 0.10
N GLU A 6 -9.66 19.32 -0.26
CA GLU A 6 -9.04 18.83 -1.50
C GLU A 6 -9.04 17.30 -1.58
N LEU A 7 -8.65 16.63 -0.51
CA LEU A 7 -8.68 15.16 -0.43
C LEU A 7 -10.11 14.61 -0.53
N THR A 8 -11.09 15.33 0.06
CA THR A 8 -12.50 14.94 -0.02
C THR A 8 -13.05 15.01 -1.43
N ASP A 9 -12.63 16.01 -2.20
CA ASP A 9 -13.05 16.17 -3.60
C ASP A 9 -12.48 15.06 -4.49
N ILE A 10 -11.31 14.53 -4.17
CA ILE A 10 -10.70 13.41 -4.92
C ILE A 10 -11.39 12.08 -4.62
N VAL A 11 -11.51 11.71 -3.33
CA VAL A 11 -11.95 10.36 -2.95
C VAL A 11 -13.42 10.26 -2.60
N GLY A 12 -14.10 11.39 -2.43
CA GLY A 12 -15.48 11.50 -1.96
C GLY A 12 -15.61 11.39 -0.44
N LYS A 13 -16.66 12.02 0.11
CA LYS A 13 -16.94 12.11 1.56
C LYS A 13 -16.99 10.76 2.29
N GLY A 14 -17.39 9.70 1.61
CA GLY A 14 -17.46 8.35 2.18
C GLY A 14 -16.09 7.67 2.38
N HIS A 15 -15.03 8.23 1.83
CA HIS A 15 -13.72 7.61 1.77
C HIS A 15 -12.61 8.44 2.43
N ILE A 16 -12.98 9.43 3.20
CA ILE A 16 -12.10 10.18 4.09
C ILE A 16 -12.63 10.10 5.52
N ILE A 17 -11.76 9.88 6.47
CA ILE A 17 -12.10 9.71 7.90
C ILE A 17 -11.29 10.72 8.70
N THR A 18 -11.96 11.74 9.22
CA THR A 18 -11.38 12.77 10.10
C THR A 18 -11.73 12.54 11.58
N SER A 19 -12.75 11.72 11.87
CA SER A 19 -13.14 11.39 13.24
C SER A 19 -12.07 10.58 13.97
N PRO A 20 -11.55 11.04 15.13
CA PRO A 20 -10.55 10.30 15.90
C PRO A 20 -10.98 8.89 16.30
N ALA A 21 -12.25 8.71 16.65
CA ALA A 21 -12.79 7.40 17.04
C ALA A 21 -12.82 6.42 15.85
N LYS A 22 -13.28 6.90 14.66
CA LYS A 22 -13.37 6.06 13.46
C LYS A 22 -12.01 5.76 12.83
N SER A 23 -11.05 6.68 12.95
CA SER A 23 -9.69 6.52 12.41
C SER A 23 -8.78 5.67 13.30
N LEU A 24 -9.16 5.37 14.54
CA LEU A 24 -8.30 4.68 15.51
C LEU A 24 -7.71 3.38 14.95
N ARG A 25 -8.49 2.56 14.28
CA ARG A 25 -8.03 1.29 13.70
C ARG A 25 -6.93 1.43 12.64
N TYR A 26 -6.79 2.60 12.05
CA TYR A 26 -5.76 2.92 11.07
C TYR A 26 -4.53 3.57 11.70
N ARG A 27 -4.66 4.14 12.89
CA ARG A 27 -3.62 4.87 13.61
C ARG A 27 -2.98 4.07 14.74
N LYS A 28 -3.51 2.87 15.00
CA LYS A 28 -3.01 1.93 16.01
C LYS A 28 -2.38 0.74 15.32
N GLY A 29 -1.17 0.36 15.73
CA GLY A 29 -0.48 -0.83 15.23
C GLY A 29 -1.11 -2.13 15.70
N TYR A 30 -0.78 -3.22 15.02
CA TYR A 30 -1.31 -4.54 15.34
C TYR A 30 -0.92 -5.00 16.76
N ARG A 31 0.34 -4.79 17.16
CA ARG A 31 0.83 -5.14 18.51
C ARG A 31 1.00 -3.94 19.40
N SER A 32 1.61 -2.90 18.89
CA SER A 32 2.03 -1.72 19.63
C SER A 32 1.94 -0.48 18.77
N GLY A 33 2.18 0.66 19.37
CA GLY A 33 2.20 1.95 18.72
C GLY A 33 0.82 2.53 18.42
N GLN A 34 0.75 3.84 18.54
CA GLN A 34 -0.41 4.63 18.18
C GLN A 34 0.03 6.08 18.00
N GLY A 35 -0.46 6.72 16.95
CA GLY A 35 -0.22 8.13 16.69
C GLY A 35 -1.48 8.89 16.32
N SER A 36 -1.30 10.16 15.97
CA SER A 36 -2.36 11.04 15.48
C SER A 36 -2.24 11.25 13.97
N ALA A 37 -3.35 11.44 13.31
CA ALA A 37 -3.41 11.83 11.91
C ALA A 37 -4.55 12.84 11.70
N LEU A 38 -4.33 13.79 10.80
CA LEU A 38 -5.34 14.75 10.35
C LEU A 38 -6.54 14.01 9.71
N ALA A 39 -6.23 13.03 8.88
CA ALA A 39 -7.23 12.21 8.21
C ALA A 39 -6.67 10.83 7.85
N VAL A 40 -7.59 9.90 7.56
CA VAL A 40 -7.32 8.66 6.84
C VAL A 40 -8.04 8.73 5.50
N VAL A 41 -7.33 8.54 4.41
CA VAL A 41 -7.85 8.63 3.05
C VAL A 41 -7.80 7.25 2.40
N LEU A 42 -8.89 6.86 1.76
CA LEU A 42 -9.04 5.55 1.13
C LEU A 42 -9.31 5.71 -0.38
N PRO A 43 -8.29 5.93 -1.21
CA PRO A 43 -8.45 6.00 -2.65
C PRO A 43 -8.98 4.67 -3.21
N GLY A 44 -9.83 4.75 -4.24
CA GLY A 44 -10.50 3.61 -4.86
C GLY A 44 -9.81 3.07 -6.11
N ASN A 45 -8.89 3.85 -6.68
CA ASN A 45 -8.12 3.50 -7.87
C ASN A 45 -6.75 4.20 -7.87
N LEU A 46 -5.90 3.84 -8.83
CA LEU A 46 -4.53 4.38 -8.90
C LEU A 46 -4.49 5.87 -9.25
N MET A 47 -5.47 6.39 -10.00
CA MET A 47 -5.54 7.81 -10.33
C MET A 47 -5.89 8.65 -9.09
N GLU A 48 -6.90 8.22 -8.32
CA GLU A 48 -7.20 8.85 -7.04
C GLU A 48 -6.00 8.80 -6.08
N LEU A 49 -5.30 7.65 -6.02
CA LEU A 49 -4.10 7.52 -5.19
C LEU A 49 -3.02 8.54 -5.61
N TRP A 50 -2.77 8.67 -6.92
CA TRP A 50 -1.79 9.63 -7.43
C TRP A 50 -2.18 11.08 -7.11
N GLN A 51 -3.45 11.46 -7.30
CA GLN A 51 -3.95 12.79 -6.98
C GLN A 51 -3.85 13.09 -5.47
N VAL A 52 -4.17 12.11 -4.61
CA VAL A 52 -4.00 12.21 -3.16
C VAL A 52 -2.54 12.47 -2.80
N LEU A 53 -1.59 11.71 -3.36
CA LEU A 53 -0.17 11.89 -3.09
C LEU A 53 0.33 13.28 -3.50
N LYS A 54 -0.13 13.79 -4.65
CA LYS A 54 0.21 15.16 -5.09
C LYS A 54 -0.30 16.21 -4.11
N VAL A 55 -1.57 16.16 -3.73
CA VAL A 55 -2.14 17.11 -2.76
C VAL A 55 -1.37 17.08 -1.44
N LEU A 56 -1.04 15.89 -0.94
CA LEU A 56 -0.32 15.76 0.33
C LEU A 56 1.12 16.29 0.23
N HIS A 57 1.81 16.04 -0.88
CA HIS A 57 3.13 16.57 -1.15
C HIS A 57 3.09 18.10 -1.23
N ASP A 58 2.21 18.67 -2.06
CA ASP A 58 2.07 20.11 -2.27
C ASP A 58 1.71 20.87 -0.96
N ASN A 59 1.02 20.21 -0.03
CA ASN A 59 0.69 20.74 1.30
C ASN A 59 1.72 20.38 2.38
N ASN A 60 2.91 19.89 2.02
CA ASN A 60 3.98 19.50 2.96
C ASN A 60 3.50 18.59 4.10
N THR A 61 2.65 17.62 3.78
CA THR A 61 2.01 16.70 4.73
C THR A 61 2.81 15.41 4.85
N ILE A 62 2.97 14.87 6.06
CA ILE A 62 3.58 13.55 6.28
C ILE A 62 2.63 12.48 5.75
N ILE A 63 3.12 11.64 4.85
CA ILE A 63 2.35 10.58 4.20
C ILE A 63 2.69 9.23 4.83
N ILE A 64 1.71 8.58 5.45
CA ILE A 64 1.83 7.21 5.93
C ILE A 64 1.09 6.28 4.99
N MET A 65 1.83 5.55 4.16
CA MET A 65 1.25 4.54 3.30
C MET A 65 0.87 3.30 4.09
N GLN A 66 -0.35 2.84 3.90
CA GLN A 66 -0.89 1.70 4.63
C GLN A 66 -1.69 0.78 3.70
N ALA A 67 -1.55 -0.53 3.90
CA ALA A 67 -2.44 -1.54 3.35
C ALA A 67 -3.26 -2.19 4.48
N SER A 68 -3.04 -3.46 4.80
CA SER A 68 -3.84 -4.21 5.78
C SER A 68 -3.49 -3.92 7.25
N ASN A 69 -2.47 -3.13 7.51
CA ASN A 69 -2.01 -2.76 8.86
C ASN A 69 -1.72 -3.97 9.79
N THR A 70 -1.14 -5.02 9.23
CA THR A 70 -0.75 -6.24 9.97
C THR A 70 0.74 -6.29 10.32
N SER A 71 1.49 -5.23 10.05
CA SER A 71 2.92 -5.13 10.33
C SER A 71 3.19 -5.17 11.83
N LEU A 72 4.33 -5.77 12.19
CA LEU A 72 4.85 -5.78 13.57
C LEU A 72 5.82 -4.62 13.84
N THR A 73 6.18 -3.85 12.81
CA THR A 73 7.25 -2.84 12.85
C THR A 73 6.74 -1.39 12.97
N GLU A 74 5.45 -1.18 13.12
CA GLU A 74 4.81 0.14 13.24
C GLU A 74 5.00 1.09 12.05
N GLY A 75 5.69 0.69 10.98
CA GLY A 75 5.97 1.52 9.81
C GLY A 75 4.73 1.92 8.99
N SER A 76 3.57 1.34 9.27
CA SER A 76 2.30 1.64 8.60
C SER A 76 1.34 2.46 9.44
N ILE A 77 1.78 3.00 10.57
CA ILE A 77 0.98 3.86 11.45
C ILE A 77 1.72 5.17 11.77
N PRO A 78 1.00 6.24 12.12
CA PRO A 78 1.63 7.47 12.57
C PRO A 78 2.42 7.27 13.87
N ALA A 79 3.60 7.88 13.95
CA ALA A 79 4.37 8.02 15.19
C ALA A 79 3.90 9.26 15.98
N PRO A 80 4.16 9.31 17.28
CA PRO A 80 3.99 10.55 18.04
C PRO A 80 5.08 11.57 17.69
N GLY A 81 4.78 12.86 17.85
CA GLY A 81 5.78 13.93 17.83
C GLY A 81 6.16 14.44 16.45
N TYR A 82 5.33 14.26 15.44
CA TYR A 82 5.52 14.93 14.16
C TYR A 82 5.42 16.45 14.28
N ASP A 83 6.22 17.16 13.48
CA ASP A 83 6.31 18.62 13.43
C ASP A 83 5.24 19.27 12.53
N ARG A 84 4.48 18.47 11.79
CA ARG A 84 3.44 18.91 10.85
C ARG A 84 2.35 17.86 10.71
N ASP A 85 1.30 18.18 9.95
CA ASP A 85 0.17 17.31 9.72
C ASP A 85 0.59 15.98 9.07
N CYS A 86 -0.07 14.92 9.50
CA CYS A 86 0.13 13.58 9.00
C CYS A 86 -1.20 13.02 8.47
N VAL A 87 -1.17 12.36 7.32
CA VAL A 87 -2.31 11.67 6.72
C VAL A 87 -1.97 10.21 6.45
N VAL A 88 -2.85 9.31 6.86
CA VAL A 88 -2.76 7.87 6.51
C VAL A 88 -3.45 7.65 5.16
N VAL A 89 -2.71 7.19 4.17
CA VAL A 89 -3.24 6.80 2.86
C VAL A 89 -3.36 5.29 2.80
N ASN A 90 -4.60 4.79 2.88
CA ASN A 90 -4.87 3.37 2.95
C ASN A 90 -5.32 2.82 1.58
N GLY A 91 -4.48 1.97 0.98
CA GLY A 91 -4.68 1.40 -0.36
C GLY A 91 -5.60 0.19 -0.43
N THR A 92 -6.27 -0.20 0.65
CA THR A 92 -7.05 -1.46 0.69
C THR A 92 -8.26 -1.50 -0.25
N ARG A 93 -8.72 -0.37 -0.76
CA ARG A 93 -9.79 -0.31 -1.77
C ARG A 93 -9.29 -0.63 -3.18
N ILE A 94 -8.03 -0.41 -3.49
CA ILE A 94 -7.43 -0.65 -4.81
C ILE A 94 -7.04 -2.13 -4.90
N LYS A 95 -7.96 -2.97 -5.37
CA LYS A 95 -7.83 -4.44 -5.36
C LYS A 95 -7.76 -5.00 -6.78
N GLY A 96 -6.98 -6.03 -6.95
CA GLY A 96 -6.91 -6.79 -8.20
C GLY A 96 -5.67 -7.66 -8.28
N VAL A 97 -5.80 -8.76 -8.99
CA VAL A 97 -4.70 -9.66 -9.37
C VAL A 97 -4.84 -9.92 -10.85
N GLN A 98 -3.77 -9.71 -11.59
CA GLN A 98 -3.70 -10.04 -13.01
C GLN A 98 -2.54 -10.99 -13.24
N LEU A 99 -2.83 -12.14 -13.85
CA LEU A 99 -1.80 -13.08 -14.27
C LEU A 99 -1.17 -12.56 -15.56
N ILE A 100 0.15 -12.62 -15.63
CA ILE A 100 0.96 -12.17 -16.76
C ILE A 100 1.82 -13.37 -17.20
N ASN A 101 2.22 -13.39 -18.47
CA ASN A 101 3.09 -14.41 -19.03
C ASN A 101 2.63 -15.87 -18.75
N GLY A 102 1.33 -16.13 -18.94
CA GLY A 102 0.78 -17.46 -18.67
C GLY A 102 0.71 -17.86 -17.20
N GLY A 103 0.89 -16.89 -16.29
CA GLY A 103 0.88 -17.13 -14.84
C GLY A 103 2.26 -17.28 -14.22
N ASP A 104 3.33 -17.03 -14.98
CA ASP A 104 4.70 -17.01 -14.44
C ASP A 104 4.93 -15.77 -13.58
N GLU A 105 4.20 -14.70 -13.88
CA GLU A 105 4.24 -13.42 -13.15
C GLU A 105 2.83 -12.98 -12.76
N VAL A 106 2.77 -12.13 -11.75
CA VAL A 106 1.52 -11.57 -11.23
C VAL A 106 1.66 -10.07 -11.01
N LEU A 107 0.74 -9.30 -11.57
CA LEU A 107 0.54 -7.92 -11.17
C LEU A 107 -0.51 -7.87 -10.06
N ALA A 108 -0.12 -7.40 -8.87
CA ALA A 108 -1.00 -7.24 -7.71
C ALA A 108 -1.17 -5.76 -7.35
N PHE A 109 -2.41 -5.33 -7.15
CA PHE A 109 -2.72 -3.96 -6.72
C PHE A 109 -2.58 -3.79 -5.20
N PRO A 110 -2.42 -2.56 -4.68
CA PRO A 110 -2.11 -2.26 -3.28
C PRO A 110 -2.98 -2.96 -2.22
N GLY A 111 -4.27 -3.09 -2.49
CA GLY A 111 -5.23 -3.73 -1.58
C GLY A 111 -5.40 -5.24 -1.79
N THR A 112 -4.57 -5.87 -2.62
CA THR A 112 -4.63 -7.31 -2.85
C THR A 112 -4.05 -8.07 -1.66
N THR A 113 -4.84 -8.98 -1.09
CA THR A 113 -4.37 -9.85 0.00
C THR A 113 -3.66 -11.08 -0.53
N LEU A 114 -2.78 -11.66 0.27
CA LEU A 114 -2.12 -12.93 -0.05
C LEU A 114 -3.13 -14.05 -0.30
N PHE A 115 -4.23 -14.08 0.45
CA PHE A 115 -5.32 -15.02 0.21
C PHE A 115 -5.95 -14.89 -1.19
N LYS A 116 -6.13 -13.65 -1.69
CA LYS A 116 -6.61 -13.43 -3.06
C LYS A 116 -5.61 -13.85 -4.12
N LEU A 117 -4.32 -13.61 -3.86
CA LEU A 117 -3.25 -14.07 -4.73
C LEU A 117 -3.24 -15.60 -4.81
N GLU A 118 -3.29 -16.30 -3.67
CA GLU A 118 -3.35 -17.75 -3.59
C GLU A 118 -4.53 -18.33 -4.40
N ASN A 119 -5.73 -17.75 -4.22
CA ASN A 119 -6.92 -18.17 -4.96
C ASN A 119 -6.82 -17.91 -6.46
N ALA A 120 -6.10 -16.89 -6.90
CA ALA A 120 -5.87 -16.63 -8.32
C ALA A 120 -4.88 -17.61 -8.96
N LEU A 121 -3.91 -18.11 -8.20
CA LEU A 121 -2.87 -19.03 -8.65
C LEU A 121 -3.33 -20.50 -8.63
N LYS A 122 -4.21 -20.88 -7.71
CA LYS A 122 -4.70 -22.25 -7.53
C LYS A 122 -5.25 -22.90 -8.80
N PRO A 123 -6.06 -22.22 -9.66
CA PRO A 123 -6.59 -22.82 -10.88
C PRO A 123 -5.52 -23.21 -11.91
N ILE A 124 -4.34 -22.59 -11.87
CA ILE A 124 -3.20 -22.87 -12.74
C ILE A 124 -2.15 -23.76 -12.06
N ASN A 125 -2.51 -24.38 -10.93
CA ASN A 125 -1.64 -25.24 -10.14
C ASN A 125 -0.33 -24.56 -9.68
N ARG A 126 -0.45 -23.29 -9.29
CA ARG A 126 0.66 -22.50 -8.74
C ARG A 126 0.30 -22.00 -7.35
N GLU A 127 1.29 -21.58 -6.60
CA GLU A 127 1.19 -21.00 -5.25
C GLU A 127 2.05 -19.75 -5.13
N PRO A 128 1.74 -18.85 -4.17
CA PRO A 128 2.61 -17.72 -3.86
C PRO A 128 4.00 -18.20 -3.45
N HIS A 129 5.02 -17.47 -3.87
CA HIS A 129 6.41 -17.80 -3.50
C HIS A 129 6.62 -17.80 -1.98
N SER A 130 5.93 -16.92 -1.27
CA SER A 130 6.00 -16.84 0.19
C SER A 130 4.62 -16.81 0.83
N VAL A 131 4.53 -17.46 1.99
CA VAL A 131 3.39 -17.40 2.90
C VAL A 131 3.90 -16.84 4.23
N ILE A 132 3.34 -15.74 4.67
CA ILE A 132 3.68 -15.09 5.94
C ILE A 132 2.61 -15.35 7.01
N GLY A 133 3.00 -15.33 8.28
CA GLY A 133 2.10 -15.65 9.40
C GLY A 133 0.83 -14.78 9.48
N SER A 134 0.86 -13.57 8.92
CA SER A 134 -0.30 -12.67 8.86
C SER A 134 -1.21 -12.89 7.64
N SER A 135 -0.96 -13.90 6.80
CA SER A 135 -1.81 -14.21 5.63
C SER A 135 -3.27 -14.43 6.02
N ASN A 136 -3.52 -15.16 7.09
CA ASN A 136 -4.87 -15.40 7.65
C ASN A 136 -5.53 -14.14 8.22
N LEU A 137 -4.76 -13.11 8.54
CA LEU A 137 -5.23 -11.81 9.03
C LEU A 137 -5.51 -10.82 7.89
N GLY A 138 -5.31 -11.24 6.64
CA GLY A 138 -5.52 -10.42 5.47
C GLY A 138 -4.31 -9.59 5.06
N ALA A 139 -3.09 -10.02 5.37
CA ALA A 139 -1.87 -9.35 4.90
C ALA A 139 -1.88 -9.17 3.39
N SER A 140 -1.41 -8.00 2.94
CA SER A 140 -1.37 -7.64 1.52
C SER A 140 -0.06 -8.05 0.87
N VAL A 141 -0.11 -8.28 -0.44
CA VAL A 141 1.08 -8.54 -1.27
C VAL A 141 2.05 -7.36 -1.18
N ILE A 142 1.55 -6.12 -1.34
CA ILE A 142 2.38 -4.92 -1.27
C ILE A 142 3.03 -4.73 0.11
N GLY A 143 2.33 -5.08 1.19
CA GLY A 143 2.89 -5.06 2.54
C GLY A 143 4.03 -6.06 2.70
N GLY A 144 3.92 -7.23 2.07
CA GLY A 144 4.99 -8.23 2.01
C GLY A 144 6.24 -7.71 1.31
N ILE A 145 6.07 -7.04 0.16
CA ILE A 145 7.17 -6.42 -0.59
C ILE A 145 7.85 -5.34 0.26
N ASN A 146 7.09 -4.38 0.76
CA ASN A 146 7.63 -3.21 1.45
C ASN A 146 8.31 -3.55 2.79
N ASN A 147 7.90 -4.65 3.44
CA ASN A 147 8.52 -5.13 4.67
C ASN A 147 9.57 -6.23 4.43
N ASN A 148 9.85 -6.60 3.18
CA ASN A 148 10.72 -7.72 2.83
C ASN A 148 10.36 -8.99 3.65
N SER A 149 9.08 -9.32 3.69
CA SER A 149 8.54 -10.38 4.55
C SER A 149 8.88 -11.76 4.00
N GLY A 150 9.84 -12.47 4.62
CA GLY A 150 10.29 -13.78 4.18
C GLY A 150 9.38 -14.95 4.57
N GLY A 151 8.71 -14.85 5.72
CA GLY A 151 7.84 -15.92 6.23
C GLY A 151 8.54 -17.25 6.46
N ALA A 152 7.77 -18.34 6.48
CA ALA A 152 8.30 -19.69 6.73
C ALA A 152 9.06 -20.29 5.52
N LEU A 153 8.91 -19.71 4.35
CA LEU A 153 9.48 -20.22 3.09
C LEU A 153 10.77 -19.48 2.68
N ILE A 154 11.48 -18.90 3.62
CA ILE A 154 12.70 -18.10 3.39
C ILE A 154 13.77 -18.88 2.59
N GLN A 155 13.79 -20.19 2.67
CA GLN A 155 14.74 -21.05 1.93
C GLN A 155 14.47 -21.05 0.41
N ARG A 156 13.29 -20.60 -0.04
CA ARG A 156 12.97 -20.41 -1.47
C ARG A 156 13.60 -19.16 -2.08
N GLY A 157 14.29 -18.34 -1.28
CA GLY A 157 14.87 -17.07 -1.69
C GLY A 157 13.93 -15.86 -1.46
N PRO A 158 14.24 -14.70 -2.04
CA PRO A 158 13.44 -13.49 -1.90
C PRO A 158 11.99 -13.72 -2.35
N ALA A 159 11.05 -13.38 -1.47
CA ALA A 159 9.63 -13.70 -1.69
C ALA A 159 8.94 -12.80 -2.71
N TYR A 160 9.48 -11.61 -2.93
CA TYR A 160 8.85 -10.57 -3.72
C TYR A 160 9.90 -9.87 -4.55
N THR A 161 9.52 -9.46 -5.74
CA THR A 161 10.50 -8.97 -6.69
C THR A 161 10.52 -7.46 -6.78
N GLU A 162 9.55 -6.82 -7.38
CA GLU A 162 9.68 -5.41 -7.70
C GLU A 162 8.38 -4.62 -7.57
N LEU A 163 8.53 -3.34 -7.23
CA LEU A 163 7.48 -2.35 -7.43
C LEU A 163 7.53 -1.88 -8.89
N SER A 164 6.51 -2.23 -9.66
CA SER A 164 6.44 -1.86 -11.09
C SER A 164 5.87 -0.47 -11.32
N LEU A 165 5.09 0.03 -10.38
CA LEU A 165 4.51 1.36 -10.40
C LEU A 165 4.54 1.94 -8.98
N TYR A 166 5.24 3.05 -8.79
CA TYR A 166 5.35 3.69 -7.48
C TYR A 166 5.59 5.20 -7.59
N ALA A 167 5.27 5.91 -6.52
CA ALA A 167 5.62 7.31 -6.35
C ALA A 167 6.95 7.43 -5.62
N GLN A 168 7.77 8.39 -6.02
CA GLN A 168 9.05 8.71 -5.42
C GLN A 168 9.20 10.23 -5.30
N ILE A 169 9.66 10.69 -4.15
CA ILE A 169 10.12 12.06 -3.96
C ILE A 169 11.64 12.04 -4.14
N ASP A 170 12.16 12.89 -5.00
CA ASP A 170 13.59 12.97 -5.28
C ASP A 170 14.33 13.95 -4.34
N GLU A 171 15.63 14.13 -4.59
CA GLU A 171 16.50 15.02 -3.82
C GLU A 171 16.18 16.51 -3.96
N ASN A 172 15.39 16.88 -4.97
CA ASN A 172 14.91 18.24 -5.21
C ASN A 172 13.51 18.47 -4.64
N ASP A 173 12.99 17.51 -3.86
CA ASP A 173 11.63 17.51 -3.33
C ASP A 173 10.55 17.48 -4.43
N GLU A 174 10.84 16.84 -5.56
CA GLU A 174 9.87 16.67 -6.64
C GLU A 174 9.21 15.27 -6.59
N LEU A 175 7.89 15.23 -6.70
CA LEU A 175 7.11 13.99 -6.69
C LEU A 175 7.01 13.42 -8.11
N HIS A 176 7.59 12.23 -8.30
CA HIS A 176 7.62 11.51 -9.56
C HIS A 176 6.78 10.23 -9.52
N LEU A 177 6.15 9.90 -10.64
CA LEU A 177 5.55 8.58 -10.87
C LEU A 177 6.55 7.71 -11.66
N VAL A 178 7.09 6.69 -11.00
CA VAL A 178 7.97 5.71 -11.63
C VAL A 178 7.13 4.57 -12.19
N ASN A 179 7.25 4.32 -13.50
CA ASN A 179 6.48 3.30 -14.19
C ASN A 179 7.41 2.36 -14.97
N HIS A 180 7.50 1.12 -14.50
CA HIS A 180 8.25 0.04 -15.15
C HIS A 180 7.37 -0.98 -15.87
N LEU A 181 6.05 -0.81 -15.88
CA LEU A 181 5.10 -1.77 -16.48
C LEU A 181 5.37 -2.01 -17.97
N GLY A 182 5.83 -0.99 -18.72
CA GLY A 182 6.22 -1.14 -20.10
C GLY A 182 7.56 -1.82 -20.34
N LYS A 183 8.37 -2.05 -19.30
CA LYS A 183 9.68 -2.71 -19.38
C LYS A 183 9.59 -4.23 -19.11
N ILE A 184 8.53 -4.69 -18.45
CA ILE A 184 8.31 -6.10 -18.11
C ILE A 184 8.25 -6.97 -19.37
N GLY A 185 7.69 -6.45 -20.48
CA GLY A 185 7.64 -7.15 -21.76
C GLY A 185 8.94 -7.13 -22.59
N ARG A 186 10.01 -6.46 -22.13
CA ARG A 186 11.30 -6.37 -22.85
C ARG A 186 12.45 -7.09 -22.17
N ALA A 187 12.25 -7.59 -20.97
CA ALA A 187 13.30 -8.27 -20.21
C ALA A 187 13.54 -9.73 -20.64
N HIS A 188 12.77 -10.24 -21.59
CA HIS A 188 12.85 -11.61 -22.08
C HIS A 188 12.98 -11.68 -23.60
N VAL A 189 13.83 -10.85 -24.18
CA VAL A 189 14.27 -11.01 -25.58
C VAL A 189 15.77 -11.24 -25.60
#